data_67c2847b5bbfe943678127d0f35fcc67
#
_entry.id   67c2847b5bbfe943678127d0f35fcc67
#
_cell.length_a   1.000
_cell.length_b   1.000
_cell.length_c   1.000
_cell.angle_alpha   90.00
_cell.angle_beta   90.00
_cell.angle_gamma   90.00
#
_symmetry.space_group_name_H-M   'P 1'
#
loop_
_entity.id
_entity.type
_entity.pdbx_description
1 polymer ?
#
loop_
_entity_poly.entity_id
_entity_poly.type
_entity_poly.pdbx_seq_one_letter_code
_entity_poly.pdbx_strand_id
1 'polypeptide(L)'
;MELLVALDALKRGSANRITAVVPYYGYARQDRKSGPRTPISAKLVANLITAAGAHRVVTLDLHAGQIQGFFDIPTDNLFAAPVFQADIKDKYGNESLVIVSPDVGGVVRARALAKSLDADLAIIDKRRERAGVSEVMNIIGDVSNRHCILVDDIVDSGGTLCNAAEALMAAGGLSVSAYISHGVLSGGAV
;
A
#
# COMPACT_ATOMS: atom_id res chain seq x y z
N MET A 1 -9.78 -18.35 -6.93
CA MET A 1 -10.71 -19.50 -6.84
C MET A 1 -10.47 -20.35 -5.60
N GLU A 2 -9.24 -20.72 -5.25
CA GLU A 2 -8.93 -21.58 -4.09
C GLU A 2 -9.58 -21.10 -2.79
N LEU A 3 -9.45 -19.81 -2.45
CA LEU A 3 -10.11 -19.23 -1.27
C LEU A 3 -11.62 -19.45 -1.28
N LEU A 4 -12.30 -19.24 -2.42
CA LEU A 4 -13.75 -19.38 -2.51
C LEU A 4 -14.17 -20.85 -2.34
N VAL A 5 -13.41 -21.78 -2.91
CA VAL A 5 -13.63 -23.22 -2.74
C VAL A 5 -13.42 -23.65 -1.30
N ALA A 6 -12.38 -23.15 -0.63
CA ALA A 6 -12.13 -23.44 0.78
C ALA A 6 -13.26 -22.91 1.69
N LEU A 7 -13.75 -21.68 1.43
CA LEU A 7 -14.88 -21.10 2.16
C LEU A 7 -16.16 -21.92 1.99
N ASP A 8 -16.49 -22.34 0.76
CA ASP A 8 -17.66 -23.17 0.49
C ASP A 8 -17.54 -24.55 1.16
N ALA A 9 -16.36 -25.15 1.14
CA ALA A 9 -16.13 -26.44 1.82
C ALA A 9 -16.34 -26.32 3.34
N LEU A 10 -15.83 -25.27 3.98
CA LEU A 10 -16.02 -25.01 5.41
C LEU A 10 -17.51 -24.77 5.72
N LYS A 11 -18.20 -23.99 4.90
CA LYS A 11 -19.64 -23.76 5.02
C LYS A 11 -20.44 -25.05 4.95
N ARG A 12 -20.15 -25.93 3.98
CA ARG A 12 -20.78 -27.26 3.83
C ARG A 12 -20.40 -28.21 4.95
N GLY A 13 -19.20 -28.04 5.52
CA GLY A 13 -18.74 -28.78 6.70
C GLY A 13 -19.37 -28.28 8.02
N SER A 14 -20.37 -27.37 7.95
CA SER A 14 -21.08 -26.82 9.11
C SER A 14 -20.18 -26.06 10.09
N ALA A 15 -19.16 -25.37 9.57
CA ALA A 15 -18.33 -24.50 10.40
C ALA A 15 -19.19 -23.36 10.99
N ASN A 16 -19.13 -23.19 12.31
CA ASN A 16 -19.95 -22.20 13.03
C ASN A 16 -19.56 -20.75 12.67
N ARG A 17 -18.25 -20.48 12.47
CA ARG A 17 -17.73 -19.17 12.06
C ARG A 17 -16.60 -19.36 11.07
N ILE A 18 -16.63 -18.60 10.01
CA ILE A 18 -15.61 -18.62 8.96
C ILE A 18 -15.04 -17.21 8.82
N THR A 19 -13.77 -17.04 9.14
CA THR A 19 -13.02 -15.80 8.95
C THR A 19 -12.04 -15.97 7.80
N ALA A 20 -12.21 -15.20 6.74
CA ALA A 20 -11.26 -15.14 5.64
C ALA A 20 -10.11 -14.20 6.01
N VAL A 21 -8.91 -14.74 6.21
CA VAL A 21 -7.70 -13.95 6.45
C VAL A 21 -6.98 -13.79 5.12
N VAL A 22 -7.04 -12.58 4.56
CA VAL A 22 -6.56 -12.22 3.23
C VAL A 22 -5.60 -11.02 3.37
N PRO A 23 -4.33 -11.23 3.79
CA PRO A 23 -3.40 -10.14 4.03
C PRO A 23 -3.27 -9.25 2.80
N TYR A 24 -2.98 -9.82 1.64
CA TYR A 24 -3.01 -9.10 0.37
C TYR A 24 -4.38 -9.27 -0.31
N TYR A 25 -5.18 -8.21 -0.28
CA TYR A 25 -6.45 -8.18 -0.98
C TYR A 25 -6.21 -7.89 -2.47
N GLY A 26 -6.11 -8.92 -3.27
CA GLY A 26 -5.96 -8.81 -4.73
C GLY A 26 -7.14 -8.04 -5.35
N TYR A 27 -6.90 -7.34 -6.44
CA TYR A 27 -7.84 -6.42 -7.11
C TYR A 27 -8.16 -5.13 -6.35
N ALA A 28 -7.56 -4.87 -5.18
CA ALA A 28 -7.79 -3.66 -4.37
C ALA A 28 -7.51 -2.37 -5.14
N ARG A 29 -6.58 -2.37 -6.08
CA ARG A 29 -6.25 -1.21 -6.93
C ARG A 29 -7.39 -0.80 -7.88
N GLN A 30 -8.36 -1.70 -8.13
CA GLN A 30 -9.55 -1.44 -8.94
C GLN A 30 -10.77 -1.21 -8.02
N ASP A 31 -10.72 -0.15 -7.23
CA ASP A 31 -11.72 0.25 -6.23
C ASP A 31 -12.78 1.23 -6.75
N ARG A 32 -12.57 1.74 -7.96
CA ARG A 32 -13.45 2.72 -8.61
C ARG A 32 -13.40 2.55 -10.13
N LYS A 33 -14.35 3.14 -10.81
CA LYS A 33 -14.30 3.22 -12.27
C LYS A 33 -13.24 4.21 -12.71
N SER A 34 -12.23 3.73 -13.42
CA SER A 34 -11.17 4.56 -14.03
C SER A 34 -11.56 5.10 -15.43
N GLY A 35 -12.67 4.62 -16.00
CA GLY A 35 -13.19 5.02 -17.31
C GLY A 35 -14.58 4.44 -17.57
N PRO A 36 -15.19 4.74 -18.72
CA PRO A 36 -16.47 4.17 -19.10
C PRO A 36 -16.37 2.64 -19.26
N ARG A 37 -17.39 1.91 -18.81
CA ARG A 37 -17.51 0.46 -18.94
C ARG A 37 -16.40 -0.35 -18.21
N THR A 38 -15.70 0.25 -17.23
CA THR A 38 -14.73 -0.45 -16.40
C THR A 38 -15.40 -1.08 -15.19
N PRO A 39 -14.92 -2.26 -14.73
CA PRO A 39 -15.46 -2.90 -13.52
C PRO A 39 -14.97 -2.18 -12.24
N ILE A 40 -15.56 -2.56 -11.10
CA ILE A 40 -15.01 -2.33 -9.76
C ILE A 40 -14.67 -3.70 -9.19
N SER A 41 -13.50 -4.23 -9.58
CA SER A 41 -13.12 -5.61 -9.26
C SER A 41 -12.98 -5.86 -7.77
N ALA A 42 -12.56 -4.83 -7.01
CA ALA A 42 -12.51 -4.92 -5.55
C ALA A 42 -13.90 -5.22 -4.94
N LYS A 43 -14.97 -4.58 -5.42
CA LYS A 43 -16.34 -4.86 -4.97
C LYS A 43 -16.83 -6.24 -5.41
N LEU A 44 -16.51 -6.64 -6.64
CA LEU A 44 -16.86 -7.97 -7.15
C LEU A 44 -16.27 -9.07 -6.26
N VAL A 45 -14.97 -8.97 -5.95
CA VAL A 45 -14.28 -9.97 -5.12
C VAL A 45 -14.82 -9.97 -3.69
N ALA A 46 -15.15 -8.81 -3.10
CA ALA A 46 -15.80 -8.72 -1.80
C ALA A 46 -17.15 -9.48 -1.78
N ASN A 47 -17.97 -9.30 -2.81
CA ASN A 47 -19.24 -10.02 -2.95
C ASN A 47 -19.03 -11.54 -3.08
N LEU A 48 -18.02 -11.99 -3.86
CA LEU A 48 -17.73 -13.41 -4.02
C LEU A 48 -17.28 -14.06 -2.70
N ILE A 49 -16.42 -13.39 -1.92
CA ILE A 49 -15.98 -13.88 -0.60
C ILE A 49 -17.18 -14.03 0.35
N THR A 50 -18.04 -13.02 0.39
CA THR A 50 -19.27 -13.05 1.21
C THR A 50 -20.22 -14.17 0.78
N ALA A 51 -20.48 -14.29 -0.53
CA ALA A 51 -21.37 -15.33 -1.09
C ALA A 51 -20.83 -16.75 -0.85
N ALA A 52 -19.51 -16.94 -0.90
CA ALA A 52 -18.86 -18.22 -0.63
C ALA A 52 -19.00 -18.66 0.85
N GLY A 53 -19.36 -17.77 1.76
CA GLY A 53 -19.70 -18.13 3.14
C GLY A 53 -18.79 -17.56 4.21
N ALA A 54 -17.97 -16.57 3.90
CA ALA A 54 -17.22 -15.84 4.92
C ALA A 54 -18.19 -15.04 5.82
N HIS A 55 -17.96 -15.09 7.14
CA HIS A 55 -18.68 -14.29 8.15
C HIS A 55 -17.88 -13.06 8.58
N ARG A 56 -16.59 -13.02 8.30
CA ARG A 56 -15.66 -11.93 8.60
C ARG A 56 -14.48 -11.96 7.64
N VAL A 57 -13.92 -10.80 7.37
CA VAL A 57 -12.67 -10.66 6.61
C VAL A 57 -11.64 -9.94 7.47
N VAL A 58 -10.39 -10.42 7.43
CA VAL A 58 -9.23 -9.72 7.99
C VAL A 58 -8.24 -9.48 6.86
N THR A 59 -7.80 -8.26 6.69
CA THR A 59 -6.85 -7.85 5.65
C THR A 59 -5.79 -6.92 6.24
N LEU A 60 -4.76 -6.61 5.47
CA LEU A 60 -3.66 -5.75 5.87
C LEU A 60 -3.47 -4.66 4.81
N ASP A 61 -3.38 -3.40 5.24
CA ASP A 61 -3.10 -2.22 4.40
C ASP A 61 -3.84 -2.24 3.06
N LEU A 62 -5.16 -2.15 3.11
CA LEU A 62 -5.97 -1.99 1.91
C LEU A 62 -5.48 -0.77 1.10
N HIS A 63 -5.43 -0.92 -0.22
CA HIS A 63 -5.04 0.15 -1.14
C HIS A 63 -5.83 1.44 -0.91
N ALA A 64 -7.11 1.31 -0.57
CA ALA A 64 -7.97 2.42 -0.21
C ALA A 64 -8.91 2.01 0.95
N GLY A 65 -9.01 2.85 1.97
CA GLY A 65 -9.78 2.54 3.19
C GLY A 65 -11.26 2.29 2.94
N GLN A 66 -11.84 2.92 1.91
CA GLN A 66 -13.24 2.74 1.53
C GLN A 66 -13.59 1.32 1.06
N ILE A 67 -12.60 0.49 0.69
CA ILE A 67 -12.82 -0.91 0.30
C ILE A 67 -13.46 -1.71 1.45
N GLN A 68 -13.23 -1.34 2.71
CA GLN A 68 -13.92 -1.93 3.85
C GLN A 68 -15.45 -1.85 3.71
N GLY A 69 -15.96 -0.75 3.14
CA GLY A 69 -17.39 -0.56 2.86
C GLY A 69 -17.92 -1.39 1.67
N PHE A 70 -17.07 -2.14 0.98
CA PHE A 70 -17.50 -3.06 -0.08
C PHE A 70 -18.01 -4.39 0.46
N PHE A 71 -17.65 -4.70 1.70
CA PHE A 71 -18.12 -5.90 2.39
C PHE A 71 -19.38 -5.58 3.21
N ASP A 72 -20.39 -6.45 3.11
CA ASP A 72 -21.59 -6.43 3.93
C ASP A 72 -21.43 -7.28 5.21
N ILE A 73 -20.21 -7.75 5.47
CA ILE A 73 -19.80 -8.50 6.66
C ILE A 73 -18.68 -7.75 7.40
N PRO A 74 -18.46 -8.00 8.70
CA PRO A 74 -17.37 -7.38 9.46
C PRO A 74 -16.04 -7.54 8.77
N THR A 75 -15.32 -6.42 8.63
CA THR A 75 -14.02 -6.38 7.94
C THR A 75 -13.03 -5.62 8.78
N ASP A 76 -11.91 -6.26 9.11
CA ASP A 76 -10.79 -5.62 9.81
C ASP A 76 -9.67 -5.35 8.83
N ASN A 77 -9.31 -4.09 8.68
CA ASN A 77 -8.11 -3.68 7.97
C ASN A 77 -7.01 -3.39 8.99
N LEU A 78 -6.05 -4.29 9.09
CA LEU A 78 -4.86 -4.11 9.93
C LEU A 78 -3.85 -3.22 9.21
N PHE A 79 -2.85 -2.71 9.95
CA PHE A 79 -1.82 -1.84 9.41
C PHE A 79 -0.43 -2.39 9.71
N ALA A 80 0.46 -2.39 8.74
CA ALA A 80 1.86 -2.75 8.91
C ALA A 80 2.69 -1.65 9.60
N ALA A 81 2.16 -0.43 9.71
CA ALA A 81 2.86 0.72 10.29
C ALA A 81 3.51 0.45 11.67
N PRO A 82 2.92 -0.30 12.63
CA PRO A 82 3.59 -0.63 13.88
C PRO A 82 4.85 -1.49 13.68
N VAL A 83 4.85 -2.41 12.71
CA VAL A 83 6.01 -3.25 12.37
C VAL A 83 7.10 -2.39 11.74
N PHE A 84 6.73 -1.53 10.78
CA PHE A 84 7.66 -0.60 10.15
C PHE A 84 8.29 0.33 11.17
N GLN A 85 7.49 0.90 12.08
CA GLN A 85 7.98 1.79 13.13
C GLN A 85 9.02 1.12 14.03
N ALA A 86 8.80 -0.13 14.42
CA ALA A 86 9.72 -0.87 15.25
C ALA A 86 11.07 -1.09 14.54
N ASP A 87 11.04 -1.56 13.29
CA ASP A 87 12.23 -1.83 12.49
C ASP A 87 13.00 -0.54 12.13
N ILE A 88 12.29 0.54 11.79
CA ILE A 88 12.93 1.85 11.50
C ILE A 88 13.63 2.39 12.75
N LYS A 89 13.02 2.30 13.92
CA LYS A 89 13.65 2.75 15.17
C LYS A 89 14.87 1.92 15.52
N ASP A 90 14.84 0.62 15.28
CA ASP A 90 15.97 -0.28 15.51
C ASP A 90 17.14 0.04 14.57
N LYS A 91 16.85 0.26 13.29
CA LYS A 91 17.88 0.49 12.27
C LYS A 91 18.51 1.88 12.30
N TYR A 92 17.72 2.90 12.55
CA TYR A 92 18.16 4.29 12.39
C TYR A 92 18.32 5.05 13.72
N GLY A 93 17.72 4.56 14.81
CA GLY A 93 17.85 5.19 16.13
C GLY A 93 17.43 6.66 16.11
N ASN A 94 18.40 7.53 16.39
CA ASN A 94 18.22 9.00 16.44
C ASN A 94 18.73 9.71 15.18
N GLU A 95 18.96 9.00 14.08
CA GLU A 95 19.40 9.62 12.82
C GLU A 95 18.34 10.53 12.24
N SER A 96 18.77 11.50 11.43
CA SER A 96 17.85 12.42 10.76
C SER A 96 17.05 11.71 9.69
N LEU A 97 15.77 11.46 9.96
CA LEU A 97 14.85 10.76 9.06
C LEU A 97 13.90 11.72 8.36
N VAL A 98 13.48 11.32 7.17
CA VAL A 98 12.31 11.87 6.48
C VAL A 98 11.49 10.72 5.90
N ILE A 99 10.19 10.70 6.22
CA ILE A 99 9.26 9.73 5.63
C ILE A 99 8.76 10.30 4.31
N VAL A 100 8.82 9.50 3.27
CA VAL A 100 8.52 9.94 1.91
C VAL A 100 7.34 9.18 1.34
N SER A 101 6.33 9.91 0.88
CA SER A 101 5.27 9.34 0.04
C SER A 101 5.71 9.33 -1.43
N PRO A 102 5.73 8.16 -2.11
CA PRO A 102 6.16 8.08 -3.51
C PRO A 102 5.17 8.72 -4.50
N ASP A 103 3.97 9.08 -4.03
CA ASP A 103 2.96 9.82 -4.78
C ASP A 103 1.95 10.53 -3.85
N VAL A 104 1.01 11.26 -4.43
CA VAL A 104 -0.01 12.01 -3.68
C VAL A 104 -1.01 11.06 -2.99
N GLY A 105 -1.24 9.87 -3.54
CA GLY A 105 -2.20 8.88 -3.00
C GLY A 105 -1.76 8.29 -1.66
N GLY A 106 -0.46 8.07 -1.47
CA GLY A 106 0.13 7.50 -0.26
C GLY A 106 0.34 8.47 0.90
N VAL A 107 0.07 9.77 0.73
CA VAL A 107 0.39 10.82 1.72
C VAL A 107 -0.20 10.57 3.10
N VAL A 108 -1.43 10.07 3.18
CA VAL A 108 -2.10 9.80 4.47
C VAL A 108 -1.33 8.73 5.25
N ARG A 109 -0.91 7.67 4.58
CA ARG A 109 -0.12 6.57 5.18
C ARG A 109 1.25 7.06 5.64
N ALA A 110 1.98 7.75 4.76
CA ALA A 110 3.29 8.30 5.06
C ALA A 110 3.25 9.28 6.24
N ARG A 111 2.24 10.17 6.28
CA ARG A 111 2.04 11.13 7.37
C ARG A 111 1.77 10.43 8.71
N ALA A 112 0.99 9.37 8.72
CA ALA A 112 0.72 8.61 9.95
C ALA A 112 2.00 7.99 10.52
N LEU A 113 2.83 7.40 9.66
CA LEU A 113 4.13 6.85 10.06
C LEU A 113 5.10 7.94 10.51
N ALA A 114 5.22 9.05 9.76
CA ALA A 114 6.06 10.19 10.12
C ALA A 114 5.71 10.71 11.53
N LYS A 115 4.41 10.92 11.81
CA LYS A 115 3.93 11.31 13.14
C LYS A 115 4.33 10.33 14.24
N SER A 116 4.27 9.02 13.97
CA SER A 116 4.61 7.99 14.97
C SER A 116 6.11 7.88 15.26
N LEU A 117 6.93 8.38 14.35
CA LEU A 117 8.39 8.40 14.43
C LEU A 117 8.95 9.77 14.85
N ASP A 118 8.10 10.78 15.01
CA ASP A 118 8.49 12.19 15.19
C ASP A 118 9.45 12.67 14.08
N ALA A 119 9.17 12.25 12.85
CA ALA A 119 9.95 12.53 11.65
C ALA A 119 9.21 13.48 10.71
N ASP A 120 9.95 14.19 9.86
CA ASP A 120 9.38 15.02 8.81
C ASP A 120 8.77 14.19 7.68
N LEU A 121 7.94 14.84 6.87
CA LEU A 121 7.26 14.25 5.71
C LEU A 121 7.71 14.95 4.43
N ALA A 122 8.08 14.17 3.43
CA ALA A 122 8.22 14.65 2.05
C ALA A 122 7.26 13.89 1.11
N ILE A 123 6.96 14.50 -0.02
CA ILE A 123 6.03 13.96 -1.01
C ILE A 123 6.66 14.08 -2.38
N ILE A 124 6.59 13.03 -3.17
CA ILE A 124 6.98 13.08 -4.59
C ILE A 124 5.72 13.33 -5.42
N ASP A 125 5.64 14.52 -6.02
CA ASP A 125 4.59 14.90 -6.96
C ASP A 125 5.07 14.64 -8.39
N LYS A 126 4.43 13.68 -9.05
CA LYS A 126 4.74 13.27 -10.42
C LYS A 126 3.90 14.09 -11.38
N ARG A 127 4.53 14.95 -12.18
CA ARG A 127 3.87 15.71 -13.21
C ARG A 127 4.31 15.26 -14.58
N ARG A 128 3.37 14.86 -15.41
CA ARG A 128 3.56 14.72 -16.85
C ARG A 128 3.14 16.01 -17.51
N GLU A 129 4.10 16.81 -17.94
CA GLU A 129 3.78 18.08 -18.63
C GLU A 129 3.15 17.84 -20.00
N ARG A 130 3.51 16.77 -20.71
CA ARG A 130 2.92 16.35 -22.01
C ARG A 130 3.11 14.85 -22.23
N ALA A 131 2.26 14.24 -23.05
CA ALA A 131 2.46 12.89 -23.54
C ALA A 131 3.80 12.78 -24.31
N GLY A 132 4.67 11.84 -23.91
CA GLY A 132 5.99 11.61 -24.54
C GLY A 132 7.17 12.38 -23.93
N VAL A 133 6.96 13.18 -22.88
CA VAL A 133 8.03 13.84 -22.11
C VAL A 133 8.32 13.02 -20.84
N SER A 134 9.59 13.00 -20.42
CA SER A 134 10.05 12.36 -19.17
C SER A 134 9.22 12.88 -17.98
N GLU A 135 8.83 12.00 -17.09
CA GLU A 135 8.16 12.38 -15.85
C GLU A 135 9.09 13.29 -15.02
N VAL A 136 8.62 14.50 -14.73
CA VAL A 136 9.31 15.38 -13.79
C VAL A 136 8.84 15.03 -12.38
N MET A 137 9.79 14.66 -11.51
CA MET A 137 9.52 14.42 -10.10
C MET A 137 9.80 15.68 -9.32
N ASN A 138 8.76 16.28 -8.76
CA ASN A 138 8.88 17.41 -7.85
C ASN A 138 8.82 16.90 -6.40
N ILE A 139 9.87 17.17 -5.62
CA ILE A 139 9.93 16.80 -4.21
C ILE A 139 9.43 17.98 -3.39
N ILE A 140 8.39 17.75 -2.61
CA ILE A 140 7.82 18.69 -1.66
C ILE A 140 8.27 18.28 -0.27
N GLY A 141 9.05 19.11 0.40
CA GLY A 141 9.70 18.84 1.68
C GLY A 141 11.22 18.84 1.55
N ASP A 142 11.92 18.88 2.68
CA ASP A 142 13.38 18.88 2.72
C ASP A 142 13.90 17.45 2.96
N VAL A 143 14.74 16.97 2.05
CA VAL A 143 15.35 15.64 2.08
C VAL A 143 16.87 15.68 2.19
N SER A 144 17.45 16.90 2.16
CA SER A 144 18.90 17.09 2.16
C SER A 144 19.54 16.61 3.46
N ASN A 145 20.59 15.82 3.35
CA ASN A 145 21.34 15.24 4.48
C ASN A 145 20.44 14.42 5.44
N ARG A 146 19.44 13.70 4.90
CA ARG A 146 18.52 12.85 5.67
C ARG A 146 18.45 11.43 5.10
N HIS A 147 18.13 10.48 5.96
CA HIS A 147 17.75 9.12 5.52
C HIS A 147 16.30 9.13 5.09
N CYS A 148 16.05 8.88 3.80
CA CYS A 148 14.72 8.91 3.20
C CYS A 148 14.06 7.53 3.29
N ILE A 149 12.89 7.46 3.91
CA ILE A 149 12.10 6.23 4.06
C ILE A 149 10.87 6.33 3.17
N LEU A 150 10.91 5.67 2.02
CA LEU A 150 9.74 5.52 1.13
C LEU A 150 8.72 4.57 1.74
N VAL A 151 7.44 4.96 1.78
CA VAL A 151 6.36 4.14 2.35
C VAL A 151 5.21 4.03 1.37
N ASP A 152 4.83 2.77 1.04
CA ASP A 152 3.68 2.50 0.20
C ASP A 152 2.96 1.21 0.63
N ASP A 153 1.75 0.95 0.09
CA ASP A 153 1.04 -0.30 0.32
C ASP A 153 1.56 -1.44 -0.57
N ILE A 154 1.95 -1.13 -1.80
CA ILE A 154 2.26 -2.15 -2.79
C ILE A 154 3.47 -1.79 -3.65
N VAL A 155 4.32 -2.77 -3.90
CA VAL A 155 5.31 -2.73 -4.98
C VAL A 155 4.97 -3.81 -6.01
N ASP A 156 4.77 -3.37 -7.25
CA ASP A 156 4.52 -4.26 -8.39
C ASP A 156 5.82 -4.44 -9.18
N SER A 157 6.07 -3.64 -10.22
CA SER A 157 7.31 -3.71 -11.02
C SER A 157 8.51 -2.95 -10.44
N GLY A 158 8.30 -2.19 -9.36
CA GLY A 158 9.35 -1.42 -8.70
C GLY A 158 9.74 -0.09 -9.37
N GLY A 159 9.37 0.15 -10.62
CA GLY A 159 9.81 1.33 -11.36
C GLY A 159 9.51 2.67 -10.67
N THR A 160 8.34 2.80 -10.05
CA THR A 160 7.98 4.00 -9.27
C THR A 160 8.95 4.24 -8.10
N LEU A 161 9.30 3.18 -7.36
CA LEU A 161 10.19 3.28 -6.20
C LEU A 161 11.63 3.56 -6.63
N CYS A 162 12.11 2.93 -7.71
CA CYS A 162 13.46 3.18 -8.25
C CYS A 162 13.61 4.64 -8.69
N ASN A 163 12.68 5.14 -9.49
CA ASN A 163 12.70 6.54 -9.93
C ASN A 163 12.60 7.51 -8.75
N ALA A 164 11.78 7.18 -7.74
CA ALA A 164 11.68 7.97 -6.52
C ALA A 164 13.01 7.99 -5.74
N ALA A 165 13.66 6.84 -5.61
CA ALA A 165 14.94 6.73 -4.93
C ALA A 165 16.03 7.54 -5.64
N GLU A 166 16.12 7.46 -6.97
CA GLU A 166 17.06 8.27 -7.77
C GLU A 166 16.84 9.77 -7.56
N ALA A 167 15.57 10.22 -7.60
CA ALA A 167 15.23 11.63 -7.39
C ALA A 167 15.60 12.11 -5.97
N LEU A 168 15.36 11.30 -4.93
CA LEU A 168 15.71 11.62 -3.55
C LEU A 168 17.22 11.70 -3.35
N MET A 169 17.98 10.78 -3.92
CA MET A 169 19.44 10.82 -3.88
C MET A 169 19.99 12.04 -4.63
N ALA A 170 19.44 12.36 -5.80
CA ALA A 170 19.81 13.57 -6.56
C ALA A 170 19.49 14.87 -5.80
N ALA A 171 18.47 14.86 -4.94
CA ALA A 171 18.10 15.99 -4.08
C ALA A 171 18.93 16.09 -2.78
N GLY A 172 19.95 15.24 -2.62
CA GLY A 172 20.88 15.30 -1.47
C GLY A 172 20.51 14.40 -0.30
N GLY A 173 19.62 13.42 -0.49
CA GLY A 173 19.35 12.39 0.50
C GLY A 173 20.61 11.55 0.81
N LEU A 174 20.80 11.17 2.07
CA LEU A 174 21.93 10.35 2.52
C LEU A 174 21.77 8.88 2.09
N SER A 175 20.57 8.37 2.21
CA SER A 175 20.20 7.02 1.77
C SER A 175 18.72 6.95 1.51
N VAL A 176 18.28 5.92 0.76
CA VAL A 176 16.86 5.65 0.52
C VAL A 176 16.58 4.19 0.87
N SER A 177 15.58 3.98 1.70
CA SER A 177 15.00 2.66 2.00
C SER A 177 13.51 2.66 1.72
N ALA A 178 12.93 1.49 1.42
CA ALA A 178 11.50 1.37 1.18
C ALA A 178 10.85 0.38 2.15
N TYR A 179 9.71 0.75 2.71
CA TYR A 179 8.86 -0.08 3.56
C TYR A 179 7.51 -0.26 2.88
N ILE A 180 7.23 -1.46 2.47
CA ILE A 180 6.09 -1.80 1.62
C ILE A 180 5.33 -2.98 2.23
N SER A 181 4.02 -2.88 2.34
CA SER A 181 3.18 -3.95 2.92
C SER A 181 3.06 -5.16 2.01
N HIS A 182 2.93 -4.93 0.70
CA HIS A 182 2.66 -6.00 -0.28
C HIS A 182 3.66 -6.01 -1.43
N GLY A 183 4.51 -7.04 -1.44
CA GLY A 183 5.45 -7.29 -2.53
C GLY A 183 4.83 -8.20 -3.59
N VAL A 184 4.24 -7.62 -4.65
CA VAL A 184 3.84 -8.40 -5.84
C VAL A 184 5.08 -8.80 -6.63
N LEU A 185 6.05 -7.90 -6.74
CA LEU A 185 7.38 -8.12 -7.27
C LEU A 185 7.37 -8.71 -8.69
N SER A 186 6.55 -8.13 -9.56
CA SER A 186 6.44 -8.56 -10.95
C SER A 186 7.58 -8.02 -11.82
N GLY A 187 7.86 -8.71 -12.92
CA GLY A 187 8.87 -8.29 -13.90
C GLY A 187 10.28 -8.25 -13.31
N GLY A 188 10.96 -7.11 -13.40
CA GLY A 188 12.32 -6.88 -12.90
C GLY A 188 12.39 -6.16 -11.56
N ALA A 189 11.41 -6.37 -10.67
CA ALA A 189 11.33 -5.67 -9.39
C ALA A 189 12.32 -6.17 -8.32
N VAL A 190 12.96 -7.31 -8.56
CA VAL A 190 13.98 -7.95 -7.69
C VAL A 190 15.35 -7.89 -8.34
#